data_2806aa1d202004e33105e254e8aaf9ab
#
_entry.id   2806aa1d202004e33105e254e8aaf9ab
#
_cell.length_a   1.000
_cell.length_b   1.000
_cell.length_c   1.000
_cell.angle_alpha   90.00
_cell.angle_beta   90.00
_cell.angle_gamma   90.00
#
_symmetry.space_group_name_H-M   'P 1'
#
loop_
_entity.id
_entity.type
_entity.pdbx_description
1 polymer ?
#
loop_
_entity_poly.entity_id
_entity_poly.type
_entity_poly.pdbx_seq_one_letter_code
_entity_poly.pdbx_strand_id
1 'polypeptide(L)'
;MDGPGLRTSIYLAGCSHHCPGCHNPESWRKDGGEERTLDELMEVIAYNEAPVTFSGGDPLAQAVPLAHLIDRIKSELGYNVWCYTGYTWEQVKQKADLMSAVRQLDVLVDSPFIMDERNTKLRFRGSNNQRLIDVQATLAQGEIVKWHD
;
A
#
# COMPACT_ATOMS: atom_id res chain seq x y z
N MET A 1 -5.46 -8.58 6.71
CA MET A 1 -4.98 -9.45 5.65
C MET A 1 -4.33 -8.63 4.56
N ASP A 2 -3.08 -8.93 4.26
CA ASP A 2 -2.22 -8.05 3.47
C ASP A 2 -2.02 -8.53 2.04
N GLY A 3 -2.98 -9.21 1.47
CA GLY A 3 -2.90 -9.73 0.11
C GLY A 3 -2.81 -11.26 0.11
N PRO A 4 -2.83 -11.88 -1.09
CA PRO A 4 -2.89 -13.33 -1.19
C PRO A 4 -1.54 -14.00 -0.89
N GLY A 5 -1.59 -15.17 -0.27
CA GLY A 5 -0.44 -16.01 0.00
C GLY A 5 0.46 -15.48 1.11
N LEU A 6 1.65 -16.03 1.21
CA LEU A 6 2.67 -15.57 2.14
C LEU A 6 3.41 -14.38 1.55
N ARG A 7 3.43 -13.27 2.27
CA ARG A 7 4.00 -12.02 1.79
C ARG A 7 4.87 -11.37 2.89
N THR A 8 5.86 -10.59 2.47
CA THR A 8 6.57 -9.72 3.39
C THR A 8 5.73 -8.46 3.60
N SER A 9 5.22 -8.27 4.81
CA SER A 9 4.41 -7.09 5.14
C SER A 9 5.29 -6.06 5.82
N ILE A 10 5.34 -4.86 5.24
CA ILE A 10 6.11 -3.74 5.78
C ILE A 10 5.11 -2.69 6.26
N TYR A 11 5.14 -2.44 7.57
CA TYR A 11 4.23 -1.49 8.22
C TYR A 11 4.97 -0.17 8.44
N LEU A 12 4.48 0.88 7.79
CA LEU A 12 5.08 2.20 7.90
C LEU A 12 4.38 3.03 8.98
N ALA A 13 5.15 3.72 9.78
CA ALA A 13 4.61 4.61 10.80
C ALA A 13 4.10 5.90 10.14
N GLY A 14 3.08 6.49 10.76
CA GLY A 14 2.51 7.77 10.33
C GLY A 14 1.34 7.61 9.37
N CYS A 15 0.22 8.19 9.76
CA CYS A 15 -0.99 8.22 8.93
C CYS A 15 -1.75 9.50 9.26
N SER A 16 -2.06 10.31 8.25
CA SER A 16 -2.80 11.55 8.42
C SER A 16 -4.31 11.37 8.37
N HIS A 17 -4.79 10.15 8.09
CA HIS A 17 -6.22 9.91 7.87
C HIS A 17 -7.01 9.73 9.17
N HIS A 18 -6.40 9.20 10.22
CA HIS A 18 -7.02 9.03 11.53
C HIS A 18 -8.39 8.34 11.47
N CYS A 19 -8.48 7.25 10.72
CA CYS A 19 -9.74 6.55 10.52
C CYS A 19 -10.26 5.93 11.83
N PRO A 20 -11.47 6.27 12.28
CA PRO A 20 -12.04 5.62 13.45
C PRO A 20 -12.14 4.10 13.25
N GLY A 21 -11.73 3.33 14.26
CA GLY A 21 -11.74 1.88 14.18
C GLY A 21 -10.62 1.26 13.36
N CYS A 22 -9.63 2.05 12.97
CA CYS A 22 -8.43 1.55 12.27
C CYS A 22 -7.71 0.50 13.10
N HIS A 23 -7.16 -0.54 12.42
CA HIS A 23 -6.50 -1.66 13.09
C HIS A 23 -5.18 -1.29 13.77
N ASN A 24 -4.53 -0.20 13.35
CA ASN A 24 -3.23 0.22 13.87
C ASN A 24 -3.24 1.67 14.34
N PRO A 25 -3.95 1.99 15.45
CA PRO A 25 -4.01 3.37 15.93
C PRO A 25 -2.65 3.95 16.32
N GLU A 26 -1.70 3.12 16.71
CA GLU A 26 -0.34 3.57 17.02
C GLU A 26 0.40 4.12 15.80
N SER A 27 0.06 3.65 14.61
CA SER A 27 0.68 4.13 13.37
C SER A 27 0.24 5.54 12.98
N TRP A 28 -0.72 6.12 13.71
CA TRP A 28 -1.15 7.51 13.51
C TRP A 28 -0.05 8.50 13.92
N ARG A 29 0.93 8.07 14.69
CA ARG A 29 2.05 8.91 15.12
C ARG A 29 3.12 8.87 14.06
N LYS A 30 3.53 10.05 13.60
CA LYS A 30 4.59 10.15 12.57
C LYS A 30 5.97 9.76 13.08
N ASP A 31 6.18 9.86 14.38
CA ASP A 31 7.44 9.51 15.04
C ASP A 31 7.44 8.12 15.62
N GLY A 32 6.35 7.34 15.40
CA GLY A 32 6.30 5.95 15.84
C GLY A 32 7.07 5.02 14.91
N GLY A 33 7.67 3.99 15.45
CA GLY A 33 8.40 2.99 14.69
C GLY A 33 9.89 3.26 14.58
N GLU A 34 10.61 2.30 14.05
CA GLU A 34 12.06 2.37 13.87
C GLU A 34 12.40 2.93 12.50
N GLU A 35 13.42 3.79 12.46
CA GLU A 35 13.97 4.23 11.17
C GLU A 35 14.77 3.11 10.53
N ARG A 36 14.51 2.85 9.25
CA ARG A 36 15.21 1.87 8.46
C ARG A 36 15.68 2.49 7.15
N THR A 37 16.88 2.14 6.73
CA THR A 37 17.36 2.56 5.41
C THR A 37 16.72 1.71 4.31
N LEU A 38 16.75 2.21 3.09
CA LEU A 38 16.26 1.43 1.95
C LEU A 38 17.06 0.14 1.78
N ASP A 39 18.38 0.18 2.05
CA ASP A 39 19.23 -1.00 1.96
C ASP A 39 18.82 -2.07 2.97
N GLU A 40 18.53 -1.66 4.22
CA GLU A 40 18.06 -2.59 5.25
C GLU A 40 16.75 -3.25 4.87
N LEU A 41 15.80 -2.48 4.34
CA LEU A 41 14.52 -3.02 3.89
C LEU A 41 14.71 -3.98 2.72
N MET A 42 15.58 -3.64 1.78
CA MET A 42 15.87 -4.52 0.64
C MET A 42 16.49 -5.84 1.10
N GLU A 43 17.36 -5.83 2.11
CA GLU A 43 17.91 -7.05 2.66
C GLU A 43 16.85 -7.99 3.22
N VAL A 44 15.90 -7.45 3.99
CA VAL A 44 14.80 -8.23 4.54
C VAL A 44 13.92 -8.81 3.44
N ILE A 45 13.56 -7.98 2.45
CA ILE A 45 12.70 -8.40 1.35
C ILE A 45 13.38 -9.51 0.53
N ALA A 46 14.66 -9.32 0.20
CA ALA A 46 15.41 -10.31 -0.55
C ALA A 46 15.57 -11.63 0.21
N TYR A 47 15.81 -11.54 1.52
CA TYR A 47 15.95 -12.72 2.38
C TYR A 47 14.67 -13.55 2.40
N ASN A 48 13.53 -12.90 2.46
CA ASN A 48 12.24 -13.58 2.55
C ASN A 48 11.79 -14.23 1.24
N GLU A 49 12.32 -13.80 0.12
CA GLU A 49 12.00 -14.34 -1.21
C GLU A 49 10.48 -14.43 -1.46
N ALA A 50 9.74 -13.38 -1.09
CA ALA A 50 8.28 -13.35 -1.14
C ALA A 50 7.76 -12.04 -1.70
N PRO A 51 6.53 -12.03 -2.26
CA PRO A 51 5.87 -10.78 -2.64
C PRO A 51 5.77 -9.83 -1.46
N VAL A 52 5.60 -8.53 -1.74
CA VAL A 52 5.66 -7.48 -0.72
C VAL A 52 4.33 -6.76 -0.62
N THR A 53 3.94 -6.42 0.61
CA THR A 53 2.80 -5.55 0.89
C THR A 53 3.24 -4.41 1.79
N PHE A 54 2.93 -3.18 1.39
CA PHE A 54 3.12 -2.00 2.23
C PHE A 54 1.81 -1.64 2.90
N SER A 55 1.83 -1.49 4.21
CA SER A 55 0.66 -1.24 5.03
C SER A 55 1.06 -0.42 6.26
N GLY A 56 0.31 -0.49 7.34
CA GLY A 56 0.58 0.18 8.60
C GLY A 56 -0.19 1.47 8.74
N GLY A 57 0.51 2.60 8.91
CA GLY A 57 -0.05 3.94 8.81
C GLY A 57 -0.52 4.19 7.39
N ASP A 58 0.02 5.21 6.73
CA ASP A 58 -0.22 5.33 5.29
C ASP A 58 1.11 5.34 4.56
N PRO A 59 1.43 4.30 3.79
CA PRO A 59 2.69 4.26 3.04
C PRO A 59 2.87 5.47 2.13
N LEU A 60 1.78 6.02 1.57
CA LEU A 60 1.87 7.18 0.70
C LEU A 60 2.17 8.48 1.44
N ALA A 61 2.15 8.48 2.77
CA ALA A 61 2.67 9.62 3.54
C ALA A 61 4.17 9.78 3.34
N GLN A 62 4.85 8.74 2.88
CA GLN A 62 6.28 8.74 2.56
C GLN A 62 6.48 8.34 1.10
N ALA A 63 5.72 9.00 0.20
CA ALA A 63 5.63 8.59 -1.20
C ALA A 63 6.96 8.57 -1.93
N VAL A 64 7.82 9.58 -1.73
CA VAL A 64 9.10 9.65 -2.46
C VAL A 64 10.06 8.52 -2.07
N PRO A 65 10.37 8.29 -0.77
CA PRO A 65 11.20 7.14 -0.42
C PRO A 65 10.53 5.82 -0.76
N LEU A 66 9.20 5.73 -0.65
CA LEU A 66 8.47 4.53 -1.05
C LEU A 66 8.65 4.23 -2.54
N ALA A 67 8.57 5.26 -3.39
CA ALA A 67 8.76 5.09 -4.83
C ALA A 67 10.15 4.53 -5.14
N HIS A 68 11.18 5.03 -4.46
CA HIS A 68 12.54 4.50 -4.62
C HIS A 68 12.64 3.04 -4.20
N LEU A 69 12.01 2.68 -3.09
CA LEU A 69 12.04 1.30 -2.61
C LEU A 69 11.32 0.36 -3.58
N ILE A 70 10.13 0.74 -4.05
CA ILE A 70 9.37 -0.08 -5.00
C ILE A 70 10.17 -0.26 -6.29
N ASP A 71 10.79 0.82 -6.79
CA ASP A 71 11.62 0.74 -7.99
C ASP A 71 12.73 -0.28 -7.83
N ARG A 72 13.41 -0.28 -6.69
CA ARG A 72 14.46 -1.26 -6.39
C ARG A 72 13.91 -2.69 -6.31
N ILE A 73 12.76 -2.88 -5.67
CA ILE A 73 12.14 -4.21 -5.58
C ILE A 73 11.84 -4.73 -6.99
N LYS A 74 11.27 -3.89 -7.84
CA LYS A 74 10.89 -4.28 -9.20
C LYS A 74 12.11 -4.55 -10.07
N SER A 75 13.11 -3.68 -10.01
CA SER A 75 14.29 -3.80 -10.88
C SER A 75 15.27 -4.88 -10.43
N GLU A 76 15.44 -5.06 -9.12
CA GLU A 76 16.41 -6.01 -8.57
C GLU A 76 15.82 -7.38 -8.27
N LEU A 77 14.56 -7.46 -7.84
CA LEU A 77 13.95 -8.70 -7.36
C LEU A 77 12.75 -9.14 -8.19
N GLY A 78 12.04 -8.21 -8.82
CA GLY A 78 10.89 -8.53 -9.66
C GLY A 78 9.67 -9.05 -8.91
N TYR A 79 9.56 -8.76 -7.62
CA TYR A 79 8.44 -9.26 -6.80
C TYR A 79 7.16 -8.47 -7.02
N ASN A 80 6.02 -9.15 -6.81
CA ASN A 80 4.69 -8.54 -6.78
C ASN A 80 4.58 -7.61 -5.57
N VAL A 81 4.02 -6.41 -5.76
CA VAL A 81 3.93 -5.39 -4.71
C VAL A 81 2.49 -4.88 -4.58
N TRP A 82 1.95 -4.97 -3.37
CA TRP A 82 0.67 -4.41 -2.97
C TRP A 82 0.91 -3.24 -2.03
N CYS A 83 0.01 -2.26 -2.05
CA CYS A 83 0.08 -1.11 -1.12
C CYS A 83 -1.33 -0.75 -0.67
N TYR A 84 -1.50 -0.56 0.63
CA TYR A 84 -2.73 -0.04 1.23
C TYR A 84 -2.58 1.45 1.45
N THR A 85 -3.62 2.23 1.17
CA THR A 85 -3.61 3.67 1.41
C THR A 85 -5.01 4.16 1.76
N GLY A 86 -5.08 5.25 2.53
CA GLY A 86 -6.33 5.95 2.78
C GLY A 86 -6.69 6.95 1.68
N TYR A 87 -5.79 7.22 0.74
CA TYR A 87 -6.12 8.05 -0.42
C TYR A 87 -6.99 7.28 -1.41
N THR A 88 -7.85 8.00 -2.12
CA THR A 88 -8.57 7.40 -3.25
C THR A 88 -7.70 7.44 -4.50
N TRP A 89 -8.00 6.58 -5.47
CA TRP A 89 -7.31 6.62 -6.77
C TRP A 89 -7.39 8.02 -7.40
N GLU A 90 -8.56 8.66 -7.28
CA GLU A 90 -8.78 9.99 -7.81
C GLU A 90 -7.85 11.03 -7.17
N GLN A 91 -7.62 10.92 -5.86
CA GLN A 91 -6.66 11.78 -5.16
C GLN A 91 -5.23 11.51 -5.57
N VAL A 92 -4.87 10.25 -5.72
CA VAL A 92 -3.52 9.83 -6.13
C VAL A 92 -3.18 10.42 -7.51
N LYS A 93 -4.11 10.39 -8.43
CA LYS A 93 -3.91 10.90 -9.80
C LYS A 93 -3.60 12.40 -9.82
N GLN A 94 -4.01 13.13 -8.81
CA GLN A 94 -3.82 14.59 -8.76
C GLN A 94 -2.47 15.00 -8.19
N LYS A 95 -1.70 14.06 -7.65
CA LYS A 95 -0.42 14.35 -7.01
C LYS A 95 0.70 13.52 -7.62
N ALA A 96 1.67 14.19 -8.23
CA ALA A 96 2.78 13.53 -8.91
C ALA A 96 3.58 12.63 -7.96
N ASP A 97 3.80 13.06 -6.71
CA ASP A 97 4.55 12.29 -5.72
C ASP A 97 3.86 10.97 -5.40
N LEU A 98 2.54 11.00 -5.19
CA LEU A 98 1.77 9.80 -4.91
C LEU A 98 1.78 8.86 -6.12
N MET A 99 1.58 9.41 -7.31
CA MET A 99 1.55 8.63 -8.53
C MET A 99 2.91 8.01 -8.83
N SER A 100 4.02 8.66 -8.48
CA SER A 100 5.35 8.11 -8.71
C SER A 100 5.57 6.78 -7.97
N ALA A 101 4.96 6.61 -6.81
CA ALA A 101 4.99 5.35 -6.07
C ALA A 101 3.94 4.38 -6.63
N VAL A 102 2.70 4.84 -6.78
CA VAL A 102 1.56 3.98 -7.13
C VAL A 102 1.68 3.36 -8.52
N ARG A 103 2.23 4.09 -9.49
CA ARG A 103 2.35 3.61 -10.87
C ARG A 103 3.16 2.32 -11.00
N GLN A 104 3.99 2.01 -10.02
CA GLN A 104 4.85 0.83 -10.03
C GLN A 104 4.22 -0.37 -9.34
N LEU A 105 3.10 -0.19 -8.68
CA LEU A 105 2.43 -1.26 -7.93
C LEU A 105 1.71 -2.24 -8.84
N ASP A 106 1.53 -3.44 -8.33
CA ASP A 106 0.63 -4.41 -8.96
C ASP A 106 -0.80 -4.19 -8.50
N VAL A 107 -1.02 -3.97 -7.20
CA VAL A 107 -2.34 -3.68 -6.65
C VAL A 107 -2.27 -2.55 -5.63
N LEU A 108 -3.21 -1.63 -5.72
CA LEU A 108 -3.46 -0.60 -4.72
C LEU A 108 -4.80 -0.88 -4.05
N VAL A 109 -4.79 -1.00 -2.73
CA VAL A 109 -6.04 -1.04 -1.94
C VAL A 109 -6.27 0.38 -1.48
N ASP A 110 -7.23 1.07 -2.11
CA ASP A 110 -7.44 2.51 -1.92
C ASP A 110 -8.59 2.82 -0.97
N SER A 111 -8.67 4.08 -0.63
CA SER A 111 -9.73 4.71 0.16
C SER A 111 -9.62 4.46 1.66
N PRO A 112 -10.06 5.42 2.47
CA PRO A 112 -9.97 5.29 3.92
C PRO A 112 -10.92 4.20 4.43
N PHE A 113 -10.54 3.59 5.56
CA PHE A 113 -11.45 2.69 6.27
C PHE A 113 -12.62 3.50 6.82
N ILE A 114 -13.84 3.09 6.50
CA ILE A 114 -15.07 3.72 6.98
C ILE A 114 -15.82 2.73 7.88
N MET A 115 -15.95 3.05 9.17
CA MET A 115 -16.56 2.15 10.14
C MET A 115 -17.99 1.73 9.74
N ASP A 116 -18.79 2.66 9.22
CA ASP A 116 -20.17 2.39 8.81
C ASP A 116 -20.24 1.43 7.60
N GLU A 117 -19.16 1.28 6.86
CA GLU A 117 -19.08 0.36 5.72
C GLU A 117 -18.24 -0.87 6.02
N ARG A 118 -17.86 -1.07 7.28
CA ARG A 118 -17.08 -2.23 7.69
C ARG A 118 -17.77 -3.53 7.31
N ASN A 119 -17.00 -4.45 6.74
CA ASN A 119 -17.49 -5.75 6.35
C ASN A 119 -16.38 -6.79 6.57
N THR A 120 -16.55 -7.62 7.60
CA THR A 120 -15.54 -8.62 7.98
C THR A 120 -15.46 -9.78 6.99
N LYS A 121 -16.39 -9.88 6.06
CA LYS A 121 -16.39 -10.93 5.02
C LYS A 121 -15.57 -10.55 3.79
N LEU A 122 -15.13 -9.30 3.68
CA LEU A 122 -14.32 -8.86 2.56
C LEU A 122 -12.91 -9.44 2.67
N ARG A 123 -12.34 -9.81 1.53
CA ARG A 123 -10.96 -10.26 1.45
C ARG A 123 -10.06 -9.07 1.16
N PHE A 124 -8.99 -8.94 1.94
CA PHE A 124 -7.90 -7.98 1.74
C PHE A 124 -8.26 -6.51 1.92
N ARG A 125 -9.47 -6.20 2.38
CA ARG A 125 -9.89 -4.83 2.69
C ARG A 125 -10.88 -4.83 3.85
N GLY A 126 -11.00 -3.68 4.54
CA GLY A 126 -11.78 -3.59 5.78
C GLY A 126 -13.19 -3.06 5.63
N SER A 127 -13.47 -2.29 4.58
CA SER A 127 -14.78 -1.67 4.37
C SER A 127 -15.18 -1.71 2.90
N ASN A 128 -16.50 -1.64 2.65
CA ASN A 128 -17.04 -1.78 1.29
C ASN A 128 -16.56 -0.72 0.31
N ASN A 129 -16.27 0.49 0.81
CA ASN A 129 -15.80 1.60 -0.04
C ASN A 129 -14.38 1.41 -0.56
N GLN A 130 -13.58 0.57 0.10
CA GLN A 130 -12.20 0.33 -0.34
C GLN A 130 -12.19 -0.56 -1.58
N ARG A 131 -11.28 -0.27 -2.49
CA ARG A 131 -11.19 -0.96 -3.78
C ARG A 131 -9.85 -1.66 -3.93
N LEU A 132 -9.87 -2.86 -4.50
CA LEU A 132 -8.67 -3.57 -4.92
C LEU A 132 -8.43 -3.20 -6.38
N ILE A 133 -7.48 -2.31 -6.64
CA ILE A 133 -7.24 -1.77 -7.98
C ILE A 133 -6.04 -2.48 -8.62
N ASP A 134 -6.27 -3.08 -9.80
CA ASP A 134 -5.18 -3.58 -10.63
C ASP A 134 -4.53 -2.37 -11.29
N VAL A 135 -3.39 -1.96 -10.76
CA VAL A 135 -2.76 -0.69 -11.16
C VAL A 135 -2.31 -0.73 -12.63
N GLN A 136 -1.65 -1.79 -13.05
CA GLN A 136 -1.12 -1.86 -14.41
C GLN A 136 -2.23 -1.87 -15.46
N ALA A 137 -3.29 -2.65 -15.22
CA ALA A 137 -4.44 -2.69 -16.10
C ALA A 137 -5.17 -1.34 -16.12
N THR A 138 -5.28 -0.68 -14.97
CA THR A 138 -5.91 0.63 -14.85
C THR A 138 -5.15 1.68 -15.67
N LEU A 139 -3.82 1.69 -15.56
CA LEU A 139 -3.00 2.64 -16.32
C LEU A 139 -3.07 2.37 -17.82
N ALA A 140 -3.14 1.11 -18.22
CA ALA A 140 -3.22 0.73 -19.63
C ALA A 140 -4.55 1.11 -20.26
N GLN A 141 -5.66 0.99 -19.52
CA GLN A 141 -7.01 1.23 -20.04
C GLN A 141 -7.51 2.65 -19.82
N GLY A 142 -6.88 3.41 -18.92
CA GLY A 142 -7.30 4.77 -18.61
C GLY A 142 -8.52 4.86 -17.69
N GLU A 143 -9.00 3.75 -17.15
CA GLU A 143 -10.10 3.69 -16.18
C GLU A 143 -9.82 2.63 -15.13
N ILE A 144 -10.47 2.72 -13.97
CA ILE A 144 -10.25 1.79 -12.87
C ILE A 144 -10.62 0.37 -13.27
N VAL A 145 -9.64 -0.52 -13.18
CA VAL A 145 -9.83 -1.97 -13.36
C VAL A 145 -9.61 -2.62 -11.99
N LYS A 146 -10.60 -3.36 -11.52
CA LYS A 146 -10.51 -4.03 -10.22
C LYS A 146 -9.70 -5.33 -10.35
N TRP A 147 -8.88 -5.57 -9.32
CA TRP A 147 -8.13 -6.81 -9.24
C TRP A 147 -9.06 -7.95 -8.82
N HIS A 148 -8.89 -9.11 -9.45
CA HIS A 148 -9.65 -10.32 -9.12
C HIS A 148 -8.69 -11.46 -8.81
N ASP A 149 -9.11 -12.30 -7.89
CA ASP A 149 -8.41 -13.52 -7.51
C ASP A 149 -8.32 -14.52 -8.67
#